data_dfe1f887a35cfbe97dc298c328c832ce
#
_entry.id   dfe1f887a35cfbe97dc298c328c832ce
#
_cell.length_a   1.000
_cell.length_b   1.000
_cell.length_c   1.000
_cell.angle_alpha   90.00
_cell.angle_beta   90.00
_cell.angle_gamma   90.00
#
_symmetry.space_group_name_H-M   'P 1'
#
loop_
_entity.id
_entity.type
_entity.pdbx_description
1 polymer ?
#
loop_
_entity_poly.entity_id
_entity_poly.type
_entity_poly.pdbx_seq_one_letter_code
_entity_poly.pdbx_strand_id
1 'polypeptide(L)'
;MENIVMGILAHVDAGKTTLSEGMLYLSGTVRKLGRVDHKDAFLDTYSLERDRGITIFSKQAVFSLGNRRINLLDTPGHVDFSAEMERTLQVLDYAVLVISGADGVQGHTETLWKLLKLYEIPTFIFINKMDQPGTDRESLLTELKERLDEGCIVFGKGKNVESLEEIAMTDEAVLDYFMEHETVRNE
;
A
#
# COMPACT_ATOMS: atom_id res chain seq x y z
N MET A 1 -20.34 -11.36 1.28
CA MET A 1 -19.16 -10.68 1.83
C MET A 1 -18.03 -10.97 0.87
N GLU A 2 -17.50 -9.96 0.24
CA GLU A 2 -16.40 -10.08 -0.73
C GLU A 2 -15.08 -10.26 0.02
N ASN A 3 -14.24 -11.22 -0.40
CA ASN A 3 -12.93 -11.44 0.16
C ASN A 3 -11.88 -10.79 -0.75
N ILE A 4 -11.02 -9.98 -0.18
CA ILE A 4 -9.94 -9.29 -0.88
C ILE A 4 -8.62 -9.66 -0.20
N VAL A 5 -7.62 -10.04 -0.99
CA VAL A 5 -6.25 -10.27 -0.55
C VAL A 5 -5.42 -9.05 -0.91
N MET A 6 -4.93 -8.33 0.08
CA MET A 6 -4.20 -7.09 -0.09
C MET A 6 -2.78 -7.22 0.49
N GLY A 7 -1.77 -6.99 -0.34
CA GLY A 7 -0.37 -7.00 0.07
C GLY A 7 0.11 -5.60 0.48
N ILE A 8 0.94 -5.52 1.51
CA ILE A 8 1.70 -4.30 1.79
C ILE A 8 3.17 -4.56 1.51
N LEU A 9 3.74 -3.75 0.63
CA LEU A 9 5.13 -3.81 0.19
C LEU A 9 5.82 -2.48 0.48
N ALA A 10 7.09 -2.52 0.82
CA ALA A 10 7.85 -1.31 1.11
C ALA A 10 9.35 -1.56 1.03
N HIS A 11 10.12 -0.50 0.78
CA HIS A 11 11.52 -0.47 1.14
C HIS A 11 11.67 -0.52 2.68
N VAL A 12 12.82 -0.99 3.16
CA VAL A 12 13.14 -1.04 4.59
C VAL A 12 12.93 0.34 5.21
N ASP A 13 12.40 0.39 6.42
CA ASP A 13 12.10 1.61 7.19
C ASP A 13 11.08 2.59 6.58
N ALA A 14 10.44 2.28 5.47
CA ALA A 14 9.38 3.13 4.92
C ALA A 14 8.11 3.23 5.81
N GLY A 15 7.98 2.34 6.80
CA GLY A 15 6.88 2.34 7.76
C GLY A 15 5.75 1.35 7.44
N LYS A 16 6.07 0.26 6.73
CA LYS A 16 5.14 -0.81 6.36
C LYS A 16 4.36 -1.36 7.57
N THR A 17 5.06 -1.82 8.60
CA THR A 17 4.44 -2.37 9.82
C THR A 17 3.59 -1.33 10.54
N THR A 18 4.02 -0.07 10.59
CA THR A 18 3.25 1.03 11.20
C THR A 18 1.92 1.26 10.47
N LEU A 19 1.92 1.21 9.13
CA LEU A 19 0.70 1.33 8.34
C LEU A 19 -0.23 0.13 8.57
N SER A 20 0.30 -1.09 8.56
CA SER A 20 -0.46 -2.32 8.83
C SER A 20 -1.14 -2.27 10.21
N GLU A 21 -0.41 -1.88 11.24
CA GLU A 21 -0.94 -1.70 12.60
C GLU A 21 -2.03 -0.62 12.64
N GLY A 22 -1.83 0.48 11.90
CA GLY A 22 -2.84 1.55 11.78
C GLY A 22 -4.14 1.04 11.15
N MET A 23 -4.06 0.24 10.09
CA MET A 23 -5.22 -0.36 9.45
C MET A 23 -5.97 -1.31 10.40
N LEU A 24 -5.25 -2.17 11.14
CA LEU A 24 -5.83 -3.08 12.11
C LEU A 24 -6.49 -2.35 13.29
N TYR A 25 -5.91 -1.25 13.73
CA TYR A 25 -6.47 -0.42 14.79
C TYR A 25 -7.74 0.30 14.32
N LEU A 26 -7.71 0.94 13.15
CA LEU A 26 -8.86 1.67 12.59
C LEU A 26 -10.03 0.74 12.23
N SER A 27 -9.75 -0.49 11.83
CA SER A 27 -10.78 -1.52 11.59
C SER A 27 -11.39 -2.10 12.89
N GLY A 28 -10.83 -1.75 14.06
CA GLY A 28 -11.26 -2.28 15.35
C GLY A 28 -10.79 -3.72 15.63
N THR A 29 -9.92 -4.27 14.78
CA THR A 29 -9.40 -5.63 14.95
C THR A 29 -8.45 -5.73 16.14
N VAL A 30 -7.64 -4.69 16.37
CA VAL A 30 -6.81 -4.55 17.56
C VAL A 30 -7.30 -3.37 18.40
N ARG A 31 -7.26 -3.53 19.73
CA ARG A 31 -7.74 -2.51 20.68
C ARG A 31 -6.69 -1.42 20.99
N LYS A 32 -5.43 -1.71 20.76
CA LYS A 32 -4.30 -0.83 21.02
C LYS A 32 -3.44 -0.77 19.78
N LEU A 33 -3.02 0.43 19.39
CA LEU A 33 -2.08 0.62 18.31
C LEU A 33 -0.69 0.12 18.77
N GLY A 34 -0.21 -0.96 18.15
CA GLY A 34 1.14 -1.47 18.35
C GLY A 34 2.16 -0.52 17.70
N ARG A 35 3.35 -0.43 18.30
CA ARG A 35 4.47 0.37 17.80
C ARG A 35 5.70 -0.49 17.66
N VAL A 36 6.34 -0.41 16.49
CA VAL A 36 7.58 -1.15 16.21
C VAL A 36 8.66 -0.79 17.21
N ASP A 37 8.80 0.51 17.55
CA ASP A 37 9.77 1.03 18.52
C ASP A 37 9.59 0.44 19.93
N HIS A 38 8.35 0.09 20.30
CA HIS A 38 8.02 -0.48 21.61
C HIS A 38 8.00 -2.02 21.58
N LYS A 39 8.29 -2.64 20.41
CA LYS A 39 8.27 -4.10 20.22
C LYS A 39 6.93 -4.76 20.60
N ASP A 40 5.83 -4.03 20.50
CA ASP A 40 4.46 -4.48 20.85
C ASP A 40 3.52 -4.52 19.63
N ALA A 41 4.06 -4.44 18.40
CA ALA A 41 3.30 -4.56 17.16
C ALA A 41 2.68 -5.97 17.03
N PHE A 42 1.41 -6.04 16.68
CA PHE A 42 0.64 -7.29 16.57
C PHE A 42 1.23 -8.24 15.51
N LEU A 43 1.73 -7.68 14.41
CA LEU A 43 2.32 -8.44 13.33
C LEU A 43 3.76 -8.89 13.61
N ASP A 44 4.51 -8.26 14.52
CA ASP A 44 5.90 -8.60 14.82
C ASP A 44 5.99 -9.67 15.92
N THR A 45 5.71 -10.92 15.55
CA THR A 45 5.66 -12.06 16.50
C THR A 45 7.00 -12.74 16.73
N TYR A 46 7.95 -12.66 15.79
CA TYR A 46 9.25 -13.32 15.88
C TYR A 46 10.32 -12.41 16.52
N SER A 47 11.11 -12.95 17.46
CA SER A 47 12.15 -12.21 18.18
C SER A 47 13.21 -11.61 17.22
N LEU A 48 13.62 -12.37 16.20
CA LEU A 48 14.59 -11.92 15.19
C LEU A 48 14.09 -10.73 14.35
N GLU A 49 12.81 -10.69 14.05
CA GLU A 49 12.19 -9.56 13.33
C GLU A 49 12.12 -8.32 14.21
N ARG A 50 11.73 -8.50 15.49
CA ARG A 50 11.70 -7.43 16.48
C ARG A 50 13.07 -6.82 16.75
N ASP A 51 14.11 -7.65 16.79
CA ASP A 51 15.48 -7.21 17.09
C ASP A 51 16.12 -6.47 15.91
N ARG A 52 15.73 -6.81 14.69
CA ARG A 52 16.24 -6.21 13.45
C ARG A 52 15.34 -5.14 12.85
N GLY A 53 14.08 -5.03 13.30
CA GLY A 53 13.09 -4.10 12.78
C GLY A 53 12.66 -4.41 11.33
N ILE A 54 12.79 -5.67 10.88
CA ILE A 54 12.47 -6.09 9.52
C ILE A 54 11.49 -7.27 9.53
N THR A 55 10.64 -7.36 8.51
CA THR A 55 9.78 -8.53 8.27
C THR A 55 10.56 -9.57 7.49
N ILE A 56 10.63 -10.80 7.99
CA ILE A 56 11.34 -11.92 7.37
C ILE A 56 10.35 -12.87 6.69
N PHE A 57 9.22 -13.13 7.32
CA PHE A 57 8.17 -14.02 6.80
C PHE A 57 6.91 -13.22 6.51
N SER A 58 6.20 -13.58 5.44
CA SER A 58 4.89 -13.01 5.15
C SER A 58 3.92 -13.33 6.29
N LYS A 59 3.26 -12.30 6.81
CA LYS A 59 2.30 -12.41 7.91
C LYS A 59 0.92 -12.05 7.41
N GLN A 60 -0.08 -12.71 7.97
CA GLN A 60 -1.46 -12.48 7.62
C GLN A 60 -2.23 -11.88 8.78
N ALA A 61 -3.00 -10.85 8.49
CA ALA A 61 -4.05 -10.35 9.37
C ALA A 61 -5.37 -10.27 8.59
N VAL A 62 -6.47 -10.42 9.30
CA VAL A 62 -7.81 -10.37 8.69
C VAL A 62 -8.64 -9.32 9.41
N PHE A 63 -9.24 -8.43 8.65
CA PHE A 63 -10.17 -7.45 9.18
C PHE A 63 -11.35 -7.20 8.21
N SER A 64 -12.39 -6.55 8.71
CA SER A 64 -13.56 -6.20 7.91
C SER A 64 -13.62 -4.69 7.68
N LEU A 65 -13.93 -4.29 6.45
CA LEU A 65 -14.17 -2.92 6.06
C LEU A 65 -15.50 -2.83 5.30
N GLY A 66 -16.54 -2.33 5.95
CA GLY A 66 -17.90 -2.37 5.41
C GLY A 66 -18.35 -3.81 5.12
N ASN A 67 -18.71 -4.11 3.87
CA ASN A 67 -19.15 -5.45 3.43
C ASN A 67 -18.01 -6.32 2.88
N ARG A 68 -16.77 -5.89 3.05
CA ARG A 68 -15.57 -6.59 2.54
C ARG A 68 -14.75 -7.17 3.68
N ARG A 69 -14.20 -8.36 3.44
CA ARG A 69 -13.22 -9.01 4.32
C ARG A 69 -11.85 -8.88 3.67
N ILE A 70 -10.97 -8.17 4.34
CA ILE A 70 -9.60 -7.92 3.87
C ILE A 70 -8.67 -8.92 4.53
N ASN A 71 -7.96 -9.69 3.71
CA ASN A 71 -6.84 -10.51 4.13
C ASN A 71 -5.56 -9.72 3.83
N LEU A 72 -5.01 -9.10 4.85
CA LEU A 72 -3.81 -8.29 4.76
C LEU A 72 -2.58 -9.19 4.83
N LEU A 73 -1.72 -9.14 3.82
CA LEU A 73 -0.44 -9.83 3.79
C LEU A 73 0.69 -8.82 3.96
N ASP A 74 1.37 -8.88 5.09
CA ASP A 74 2.57 -8.09 5.37
C ASP A 74 3.78 -8.83 4.78
N THR A 75 4.33 -8.32 3.67
CA THR A 75 5.39 -9.00 2.93
C THR A 75 6.78 -8.60 3.41
N PRO A 76 7.79 -9.49 3.32
CA PRO A 76 9.17 -9.11 3.56
C PRO A 76 9.60 -7.93 2.68
N GLY A 77 10.21 -6.91 3.30
CA GLY A 77 10.71 -5.73 2.59
C GLY A 77 12.19 -5.81 2.21
N HIS A 78 12.86 -6.93 2.45
CA HIS A 78 14.29 -7.08 2.18
C HIS A 78 14.53 -7.94 0.93
N VAL A 79 15.52 -7.54 0.11
CA VAL A 79 15.84 -8.23 -1.17
C VAL A 79 16.21 -9.71 -1.00
N ASP A 80 16.74 -10.10 0.16
CA ASP A 80 17.15 -11.49 0.45
C ASP A 80 15.94 -12.46 0.54
N PHE A 81 14.71 -11.94 0.63
CA PHE A 81 13.48 -12.72 0.75
C PHE A 81 12.62 -12.69 -0.53
N SER A 82 13.23 -12.50 -1.69
CA SER A 82 12.55 -12.37 -2.99
C SER A 82 11.62 -13.54 -3.32
N ALA A 83 12.03 -14.78 -3.02
CA ALA A 83 11.21 -15.97 -3.29
C ALA A 83 9.92 -16.01 -2.45
N GLU A 84 9.97 -15.56 -1.21
CA GLU A 84 8.78 -15.44 -0.34
C GLU A 84 7.84 -14.34 -0.85
N MET A 85 8.41 -13.22 -1.25
CA MET A 85 7.68 -12.10 -1.83
C MET A 85 6.98 -12.51 -3.12
N GLU A 86 7.67 -13.16 -4.07
CA GLU A 86 7.07 -13.59 -5.34
C GLU A 86 5.89 -14.56 -5.14
N ARG A 87 6.00 -15.49 -4.19
CA ARG A 87 4.87 -16.38 -3.83
C ARG A 87 3.68 -15.58 -3.30
N THR A 88 3.94 -14.56 -2.50
CA THR A 88 2.89 -13.69 -1.97
C THR A 88 2.23 -12.89 -3.07
N LEU A 89 3.00 -12.34 -4.04
CA LEU A 89 2.46 -11.57 -5.16
C LEU A 89 1.41 -12.35 -5.96
N GLN A 90 1.61 -13.65 -6.16
CA GLN A 90 0.70 -14.50 -6.97
C GLN A 90 -0.72 -14.65 -6.40
N VAL A 91 -0.94 -14.28 -5.15
CA VAL A 91 -2.25 -14.42 -4.48
C VAL A 91 -2.89 -13.07 -4.15
N LEU A 92 -2.28 -11.95 -4.55
CA LEU A 92 -2.80 -10.62 -4.27
C LEU A 92 -3.86 -10.21 -5.28
N ASP A 93 -4.95 -9.65 -4.78
CA ASP A 93 -5.91 -8.90 -5.60
C ASP A 93 -5.49 -7.43 -5.75
N TYR A 94 -4.87 -6.86 -4.71
CA TYR A 94 -4.39 -5.48 -4.66
C TYR A 94 -3.10 -5.37 -3.86
N ALA A 95 -2.32 -4.33 -4.13
CA ALA A 95 -1.13 -4.00 -3.36
C ALA A 95 -1.15 -2.55 -2.86
N VAL A 96 -0.51 -2.34 -1.70
CA VAL A 96 -0.15 -1.01 -1.20
C VAL A 96 1.37 -0.92 -1.14
N LEU A 97 1.95 -0.10 -2.01
CA LEU A 97 3.38 0.20 -2.02
C LEU A 97 3.66 1.41 -1.13
N VAL A 98 4.33 1.19 0.00
CA VAL A 98 4.64 2.25 0.97
C VAL A 98 5.99 2.87 0.64
N ILE A 99 6.02 4.19 0.49
CA ILE A 99 7.22 4.98 0.19
C ILE A 99 7.39 6.01 1.31
N SER A 100 8.63 6.19 1.78
CA SER A 100 8.97 7.27 2.70
C SER A 100 9.08 8.59 1.94
N GLY A 101 8.32 9.60 2.35
CA GLY A 101 8.37 10.92 1.72
C GLY A 101 9.72 11.63 1.89
N ALA A 102 10.45 11.29 2.96
CA ALA A 102 11.78 11.85 3.19
C ALA A 102 12.87 11.21 2.31
N ASP A 103 12.69 9.92 1.97
CA ASP A 103 13.71 9.15 1.23
C ASP A 103 13.41 9.08 -0.28
N GLY A 104 12.16 9.38 -0.68
CA GLY A 104 11.70 9.30 -2.07
C GLY A 104 11.69 7.87 -2.63
N VAL A 105 11.79 7.74 -3.94
CA VAL A 105 11.81 6.45 -4.64
C VAL A 105 13.19 5.81 -4.55
N GLN A 106 13.31 4.74 -3.79
CA GLN A 106 14.55 3.97 -3.63
C GLN A 106 14.67 2.90 -4.73
N GLY A 107 15.89 2.43 -5.04
CA GLY A 107 16.11 1.39 -6.04
C GLY A 107 15.33 0.09 -5.77
N HIS A 108 15.16 -0.25 -4.50
CA HIS A 108 14.32 -1.39 -4.14
C HIS A 108 12.82 -1.13 -4.41
N THR A 109 12.35 0.10 -4.23
CA THR A 109 10.99 0.51 -4.59
C THR A 109 10.71 0.32 -6.08
N GLU A 110 11.67 0.68 -6.94
CA GLU A 110 11.56 0.43 -8.39
C GLU A 110 11.51 -1.06 -8.72
N THR A 111 12.28 -1.88 -7.98
CA THR A 111 12.25 -3.34 -8.16
C THR A 111 10.88 -3.91 -7.78
N LEU A 112 10.32 -3.49 -6.64
CA LEU A 112 8.97 -3.87 -6.21
C LEU A 112 7.92 -3.43 -7.24
N TRP A 113 8.02 -2.21 -7.73
CA TRP A 113 7.12 -1.68 -8.76
C TRP A 113 7.14 -2.51 -10.03
N LYS A 114 8.32 -2.87 -10.53
CA LYS A 114 8.48 -3.73 -11.72
C LYS A 114 7.84 -5.10 -11.51
N LEU A 115 7.97 -5.68 -10.32
CA LEU A 115 7.31 -6.96 -9.99
C LEU A 115 5.80 -6.81 -9.94
N LEU A 116 5.27 -5.77 -9.31
CA LEU A 116 3.84 -5.49 -9.25
C LEU A 116 3.24 -5.32 -10.66
N LYS A 117 3.94 -4.61 -11.55
CA LYS A 117 3.54 -4.49 -12.96
C LYS A 117 3.63 -5.83 -13.72
N LEU A 118 4.69 -6.63 -13.48
CA LEU A 118 4.85 -7.94 -14.12
C LEU A 118 3.72 -8.90 -13.76
N TYR A 119 3.23 -8.85 -12.53
CA TYR A 119 2.11 -9.67 -12.05
C TYR A 119 0.75 -8.98 -12.25
N GLU A 120 0.70 -7.82 -12.91
CA GLU A 120 -0.52 -7.04 -13.20
C GLU A 120 -1.37 -6.76 -11.95
N ILE A 121 -0.71 -6.46 -10.81
CA ILE A 121 -1.40 -6.22 -9.54
C ILE A 121 -1.76 -4.74 -9.43
N PRO A 122 -3.07 -4.39 -9.34
CA PRO A 122 -3.51 -3.02 -9.09
C PRO A 122 -2.88 -2.49 -7.80
N THR A 123 -2.21 -1.34 -7.88
CA THR A 123 -1.36 -0.86 -6.80
C THR A 123 -1.71 0.56 -6.38
N PHE A 124 -1.92 0.73 -5.07
CA PHE A 124 -1.99 2.04 -4.42
C PHE A 124 -0.61 2.40 -3.86
N ILE A 125 -0.14 3.61 -4.13
CA ILE A 125 1.09 4.14 -3.54
C ILE A 125 0.73 4.96 -2.30
N PHE A 126 1.28 4.59 -1.15
CA PHE A 126 1.10 5.31 0.11
C PHE A 126 2.38 6.03 0.50
N ILE A 127 2.36 7.36 0.47
CA ILE A 127 3.49 8.18 0.91
C ILE A 127 3.40 8.41 2.41
N ASN A 128 4.35 7.82 3.14
CA ASN A 128 4.46 7.93 4.58
C ASN A 128 5.51 8.97 4.98
N LYS A 129 5.57 9.34 6.26
CA LYS A 129 6.56 10.25 6.84
C LYS A 129 6.58 11.66 6.20
N MET A 130 5.44 12.14 5.74
CA MET A 130 5.30 13.49 5.16
C MET A 130 5.44 14.63 6.19
N ASP A 131 5.54 14.29 7.46
CA ASP A 131 5.80 15.19 8.60
C ASP A 131 7.31 15.49 8.79
N GLN A 132 8.18 14.80 8.07
CA GLN A 132 9.62 15.01 8.17
C GLN A 132 10.07 16.29 7.40
N PRO A 133 11.09 17.01 7.91
CA PRO A 133 11.63 18.19 7.22
C PRO A 133 12.16 17.83 5.83
N GLY A 134 11.88 18.70 4.85
CA GLY A 134 12.37 18.55 3.47
C GLY A 134 11.48 17.71 2.56
N THR A 135 10.36 17.20 3.07
CA THR A 135 9.37 16.53 2.22
C THR A 135 8.55 17.55 1.45
N ASP A 136 8.45 17.35 0.14
CA ASP A 136 7.59 18.15 -0.74
C ASP A 136 6.72 17.25 -1.62
N ARG A 137 5.41 17.51 -1.59
CA ARG A 137 4.42 16.66 -2.25
C ARG A 137 4.53 16.72 -3.78
N GLU A 138 4.75 17.89 -4.33
CA GLU A 138 4.80 18.10 -5.79
C GLU A 138 6.06 17.49 -6.38
N SER A 139 7.19 17.67 -5.71
CA SER A 139 8.46 17.07 -6.09
C SER A 139 8.39 15.53 -6.03
N LEU A 140 7.76 14.98 -4.99
CA LEU A 140 7.54 13.53 -4.87
C LEU A 140 6.64 12.98 -5.97
N LEU A 141 5.55 13.68 -6.30
CA LEU A 141 4.67 13.25 -7.39
C LEU A 141 5.41 13.24 -8.73
N THR A 142 6.25 14.24 -8.98
CA THR A 142 7.10 14.31 -10.17
C THR A 142 8.08 13.12 -10.20
N GLU A 143 8.75 12.84 -9.08
CA GLU A 143 9.66 11.68 -8.97
C GLU A 143 8.93 10.34 -9.18
N LEU A 144 7.72 10.18 -8.64
CA LEU A 144 6.90 8.98 -8.85
C LEU A 144 6.55 8.79 -10.32
N LYS A 145 6.16 9.87 -11.01
CA LYS A 145 5.84 9.84 -12.44
C LYS A 145 7.05 9.48 -13.29
N GLU A 146 8.21 10.04 -13.01
CA GLU A 146 9.44 9.81 -13.75
C GLU A 146 10.03 8.42 -13.52
N ARG A 147 10.01 7.91 -12.28
CA ARG A 147 10.73 6.70 -11.90
C ARG A 147 9.87 5.44 -11.82
N LEU A 148 8.56 5.58 -11.58
CA LEU A 148 7.65 4.45 -11.48
C LEU A 148 6.69 4.39 -12.67
N ASP A 149 5.78 5.38 -12.79
CA ASP A 149 4.77 5.40 -13.85
C ASP A 149 4.19 6.79 -14.07
N GLU A 150 4.14 7.23 -15.33
CA GLU A 150 3.54 8.51 -15.71
C GLU A 150 2.05 8.62 -15.30
N GLY A 151 1.36 7.48 -15.21
CA GLY A 151 -0.03 7.37 -14.74
C GLY A 151 -0.23 7.56 -13.24
N CYS A 152 0.82 7.87 -12.45
CA CYS A 152 0.66 8.18 -11.04
C CYS A 152 -0.22 9.42 -10.85
N ILE A 153 -1.36 9.25 -10.18
CA ILE A 153 -2.31 10.32 -9.84
C ILE A 153 -2.49 10.43 -8.34
N VAL A 154 -2.82 11.63 -7.89
CA VAL A 154 -3.05 11.87 -6.47
C VAL A 154 -4.47 11.45 -6.09
N PHE A 155 -4.59 10.43 -5.26
CA PHE A 155 -5.84 10.08 -4.61
C PHE A 155 -6.10 11.06 -3.46
N GLY A 156 -6.85 12.12 -3.73
CA GLY A 156 -6.95 13.27 -2.85
C GLY A 156 -8.05 13.22 -1.80
N LYS A 157 -7.96 14.11 -0.83
CA LYS A 157 -9.04 14.46 0.08
C LYS A 157 -10.06 15.31 -0.69
N GLY A 158 -11.14 14.72 -1.09
CA GLY A 158 -12.25 15.50 -1.65
C GLY A 158 -13.01 14.71 -2.70
N LYS A 159 -14.31 14.88 -2.70
CA LYS A 159 -15.21 14.39 -3.73
C LYS A 159 -15.13 15.30 -4.97
N ASN A 160 -13.92 15.63 -5.45
CA ASN A 160 -13.76 16.36 -6.67
C ASN A 160 -13.99 15.39 -7.82
N VAL A 161 -14.97 15.68 -8.64
CA VAL A 161 -15.32 14.89 -9.82
C VAL A 161 -14.08 14.73 -10.72
N GLU A 162 -13.27 15.76 -10.89
CA GLU A 162 -12.02 15.74 -11.65
C GLU A 162 -11.05 14.65 -11.20
N SER A 163 -10.89 14.42 -9.88
CA SER A 163 -10.02 13.35 -9.37
C SER A 163 -10.58 11.96 -9.65
N LEU A 164 -11.91 11.80 -9.72
CA LEU A 164 -12.55 10.52 -10.04
C LEU A 164 -12.44 10.20 -11.52
N GLU A 165 -12.54 11.21 -12.38
CA GLU A 165 -12.33 11.08 -13.83
C GLU A 165 -10.89 10.68 -14.13
N GLU A 166 -9.90 11.35 -13.50
CA GLU A 166 -8.50 10.98 -13.65
C GLU A 166 -8.24 9.52 -13.23
N ILE A 167 -8.83 9.09 -12.11
CA ILE A 167 -8.75 7.70 -11.64
C ILE A 167 -9.40 6.75 -12.65
N ALA A 168 -10.59 7.10 -13.14
CA ALA A 168 -11.31 6.27 -14.11
C ALA A 168 -10.52 6.09 -15.40
N MET A 169 -9.76 7.09 -15.83
CA MET A 169 -8.91 7.01 -17.02
C MET A 169 -7.68 6.10 -16.88
N THR A 170 -7.36 5.61 -15.68
CA THR A 170 -6.20 4.73 -15.48
C THR A 170 -6.48 3.25 -15.74
N ASP A 171 -7.75 2.85 -15.77
CA ASP A 171 -8.16 1.45 -15.95
C ASP A 171 -9.51 1.38 -16.69
N GLU A 172 -9.59 0.56 -17.73
CA GLU A 172 -10.78 0.44 -18.60
C GLU A 172 -12.02 -0.01 -17.81
N ALA A 173 -11.87 -0.97 -16.89
CA ALA A 173 -12.99 -1.47 -16.08
C ALA A 173 -13.48 -0.41 -15.07
N VAL A 174 -12.58 0.42 -14.54
CA VAL A 174 -12.93 1.55 -13.66
C VAL A 174 -13.61 2.66 -14.47
N LEU A 175 -13.18 2.90 -15.71
CA LEU A 175 -13.81 3.87 -16.61
C LEU A 175 -15.23 3.44 -16.97
N ASP A 176 -15.44 2.19 -17.34
CA ASP A 176 -16.77 1.65 -17.64
C ASP A 176 -17.70 1.79 -16.43
N TYR A 177 -17.23 1.40 -15.24
CA TYR A 177 -17.99 1.58 -14.01
C TYR A 177 -18.32 3.05 -13.73
N PHE A 178 -17.37 3.97 -13.94
CA PHE A 178 -17.58 5.40 -13.75
C PHE A 178 -18.65 5.94 -14.70
N MET A 179 -18.55 5.61 -15.99
CA MET A 179 -19.51 6.02 -17.03
C MET A 179 -20.92 5.52 -16.75
N GLU A 180 -21.07 4.27 -16.30
CA GLU A 180 -22.37 3.69 -15.95
C GLU A 180 -23.03 4.36 -14.73
N HIS A 181 -22.25 4.86 -13.77
CA HIS A 181 -22.76 5.40 -12.51
C HIS A 181 -22.80 6.93 -12.46
N GLU A 182 -22.15 7.63 -13.38
CA GLU A 182 -22.24 9.08 -13.49
C GLU A 182 -23.62 9.54 -13.98
N THR A 183 -24.26 8.74 -14.82
CA THR A 183 -25.63 9.00 -15.31
C THR A 183 -26.68 8.97 -14.20
N VAL A 184 -26.42 8.30 -13.08
CA VAL A 184 -27.35 8.19 -11.93
C VAL A 184 -27.26 9.38 -10.97
N ARG A 185 -26.21 10.22 -11.06
CA ARG A 185 -26.01 11.39 -10.17
C ARG A 185 -26.58 12.70 -10.69
N ASN A 186 -27.00 12.73 -11.94
CA ASN A 186 -27.57 13.91 -12.62
C ASN A 186 -29.12 13.88 -12.71
N GLU A 187 -29.77 12.89 -12.10
CA GLU A 187 -31.21 12.83 -11.84
C GLU A 187 -31.50 13.00 -10.31
#